data_2f77678aaf488dfecddfa6b85acb5316
#
_entry.id   2f77678aaf488dfecddfa6b85acb5316
#
_cell.length_a   1.000
_cell.length_b   1.000
_cell.length_c   1.000
_cell.angle_alpha   90.00
_cell.angle_beta   90.00
_cell.angle_gamma   90.00
#
_symmetry.space_group_name_H-M   'P 1'
#
loop_
_entity.id
_entity.type
_entity.pdbx_description
1 polymer ?
#
loop_
_entity_poly.entity_id
_entity_poly.type
_entity_poly.pdbx_seq_one_letter_code
_entity_poly.pdbx_strand_id
1 'polypeptide(L)'
;QIFQSVLIGETWSTPELMGSDINTDSWETHITVAADGSSLYFVSNRDGGFGGRDILRCLKMPNGEWSKALSIGPAINTPYEEDSPFLSPDGGTLYFASTGHNSMGGFDIFYSTLGEDGEWSSPVNMGYPLNTVDDDVFFVPTADGRRAYYSSRKEEGHGLKDIYVIEL
;
A
#
# COMPACT_ATOMS: atom_id res chain seq x y z
N GLN A 1 -11.25 8.50 -3.72
CA GLN A 1 -11.46 9.19 -2.42
C GLN A 1 -11.53 8.18 -1.29
N ILE A 2 -11.03 8.55 -0.11
CA ILE A 2 -10.91 7.73 1.11
C ILE A 2 -11.93 8.24 2.14
N PHE A 3 -12.67 7.31 2.74
CA PHE A 3 -13.68 7.55 3.76
C PHE A 3 -13.30 6.82 5.06
N GLN A 4 -13.77 7.32 6.17
CA GLN A 4 -13.61 6.74 7.49
C GLN A 4 -14.97 6.44 8.13
N SER A 5 -15.09 5.27 8.76
CA SER A 5 -16.18 4.91 9.67
C SER A 5 -15.63 4.51 11.03
N VAL A 6 -16.38 4.76 12.08
CA VAL A 6 -16.03 4.39 13.46
C VAL A 6 -17.01 3.32 13.94
N LEU A 7 -16.47 2.26 14.56
CA LEU A 7 -17.30 1.25 15.22
C LEU A 7 -17.74 1.76 16.60
N ILE A 8 -19.05 1.91 16.78
CA ILE A 8 -19.67 2.36 18.04
C ILE A 8 -20.51 1.20 18.58
N GLY A 9 -20.02 0.53 19.59
CA GLY A 9 -20.60 -0.74 20.05
C GLY A 9 -20.48 -1.81 18.95
N GLU A 10 -21.60 -2.25 18.39
CA GLU A 10 -21.66 -3.25 17.31
C GLU A 10 -22.04 -2.65 15.94
N THR A 11 -22.15 -1.32 15.84
CA THR A 11 -22.62 -0.62 14.64
C THR A 11 -21.58 0.34 14.10
N TRP A 12 -21.33 0.29 12.80
CA TRP A 12 -20.48 1.26 12.11
C TRP A 12 -21.19 2.59 11.91
N SER A 13 -20.52 3.70 12.14
CA SER A 13 -21.00 5.03 11.78
C SER A 13 -21.19 5.15 10.26
N THR A 14 -21.99 6.14 9.84
CA THR A 14 -21.99 6.56 8.44
C THR A 14 -20.58 6.93 8.01
N PRO A 15 -20.11 6.46 6.82
CA PRO A 15 -18.81 6.85 6.30
C PRO A 15 -18.70 8.36 6.10
N GLU A 16 -17.64 8.96 6.60
CA GLU A 16 -17.31 10.37 6.45
C GLU A 16 -16.09 10.51 5.54
N LEU A 17 -16.13 11.49 4.63
CA LEU A 17 -14.99 11.80 3.76
C LEU A 17 -13.83 12.30 4.62
N MET A 18 -12.64 11.71 4.44
CA MET A 18 -11.43 12.21 5.09
C MET A 18 -11.04 13.58 4.50
N GLY A 19 -10.35 14.38 5.32
CA GLY A 19 -10.04 15.77 4.99
C GLY A 19 -9.19 15.98 3.73
N SER A 20 -9.03 17.24 3.35
CA SER A 20 -8.32 17.68 2.13
C SER A 20 -6.82 17.41 2.13
N ASP A 21 -6.21 17.09 3.26
CA ASP A 21 -4.83 16.64 3.33
C ASP A 21 -4.64 15.23 2.76
N ILE A 22 -5.72 14.43 2.76
CA ILE A 22 -5.77 13.07 2.22
C ILE A 22 -6.45 13.07 0.86
N ASN A 23 -7.70 13.55 0.78
CA ASN A 23 -8.48 13.57 -0.46
C ASN A 23 -8.26 14.85 -1.25
N THR A 24 -8.12 14.72 -2.56
CA THR A 24 -8.00 15.83 -3.52
C THR A 24 -8.99 15.63 -4.68
N ASP A 25 -8.88 16.44 -5.72
CA ASP A 25 -9.60 16.23 -6.98
C ASP A 25 -9.00 15.11 -7.83
N SER A 26 -7.89 14.54 -7.39
CA SER A 26 -7.21 13.40 -8.01
C SER A 26 -7.77 12.06 -7.50
N TRP A 27 -7.12 10.96 -7.86
CA TRP A 27 -7.45 9.64 -7.34
C TRP A 27 -6.67 9.37 -6.05
N GLU A 28 -7.41 9.02 -5.00
CA GLU A 28 -6.87 8.42 -3.79
C GLU A 28 -7.48 7.03 -3.64
N THR A 29 -6.60 6.03 -3.54
CA THR A 29 -7.00 4.62 -3.44
C THR A 29 -6.12 3.90 -2.41
N HIS A 30 -6.38 2.63 -2.19
CA HIS A 30 -5.58 1.65 -1.43
C HIS A 30 -4.82 2.27 -0.26
N ILE A 31 -5.38 2.13 0.92
CA ILE A 31 -4.86 2.70 2.16
C ILE A 31 -4.44 1.59 3.12
N THR A 32 -3.34 1.82 3.83
CA THR A 32 -2.95 1.05 5.02
C THR A 32 -2.69 2.01 6.19
N VAL A 33 -3.01 1.58 7.39
CA VAL A 33 -2.85 2.37 8.62
C VAL A 33 -1.92 1.62 9.55
N ALA A 34 -0.95 2.32 10.14
CA ALA A 34 -0.08 1.74 11.16
C ALA A 34 -0.92 1.17 12.31
N ALA A 35 -0.50 0.05 12.90
CA ALA A 35 -1.25 -0.64 13.94
C ALA A 35 -1.52 0.23 15.18
N ASP A 36 -0.64 1.20 15.47
CA ASP A 36 -0.78 2.18 16.54
C ASP A 36 -1.61 3.42 16.15
N GLY A 37 -2.07 3.48 14.88
CA GLY A 37 -2.82 4.61 14.35
C GLY A 37 -2.02 5.90 14.13
N SER A 38 -0.69 5.85 14.24
CA SER A 38 0.18 7.04 14.16
C SER A 38 0.40 7.55 12.74
N SER A 39 0.26 6.70 11.75
CA SER A 39 0.46 7.04 10.35
C SER A 39 -0.45 6.25 9.42
N LEU A 40 -0.70 6.80 8.25
CA LEU A 40 -1.36 6.11 7.16
C LEU A 40 -0.56 6.29 5.87
N TYR A 41 -0.63 5.28 5.01
CA TYR A 41 -0.06 5.29 3.68
C TYR A 41 -1.17 5.02 2.68
N PHE A 42 -1.17 5.71 1.57
CA PHE A 42 -2.19 5.55 0.54
C PHE A 42 -1.63 5.91 -0.84
N VAL A 43 -2.32 5.46 -1.86
CA VAL A 43 -1.97 5.70 -3.26
C VAL A 43 -2.68 6.95 -3.77
N SER A 44 -1.96 7.80 -4.50
CA SER A 44 -2.53 8.97 -5.17
C SER A 44 -1.80 9.28 -6.48
N ASN A 45 -2.55 9.78 -7.47
CA ASN A 45 -2.00 10.29 -8.72
C ASN A 45 -2.03 11.83 -8.78
N ARG A 46 -1.96 12.51 -7.60
CA ARG A 46 -1.92 13.98 -7.52
C ARG A 46 -0.66 14.55 -8.13
N ASP A 47 -0.75 15.78 -8.61
CA ASP A 47 0.40 16.52 -9.15
C ASP A 47 1.55 16.63 -8.15
N GLY A 48 2.78 16.58 -8.67
CA GLY A 48 4.00 16.74 -7.87
C GLY A 48 4.57 15.41 -7.32
N GLY A 49 4.05 14.28 -7.78
CA GLY A 49 4.61 12.95 -7.53
C GLY A 49 5.84 12.63 -8.40
N PHE A 50 6.31 11.39 -8.31
CA PHE A 50 7.40 10.86 -9.12
C PHE A 50 6.90 10.25 -10.43
N GLY A 51 5.72 9.61 -10.40
CA GLY A 51 5.15 8.86 -11.51
C GLY A 51 3.66 9.11 -11.71
N GLY A 52 2.96 8.10 -12.19
CA GLY A 52 1.51 8.14 -12.38
C GLY A 52 0.78 8.04 -11.05
N ARG A 53 1.02 6.96 -10.31
CA ARG A 53 0.52 6.74 -8.95
C ARG A 53 1.70 6.59 -8.01
N ASP A 54 1.66 7.32 -6.91
CA ASP A 54 2.69 7.28 -5.88
C ASP A 54 2.09 6.89 -4.53
N ILE A 55 2.89 6.28 -3.67
CA ILE A 55 2.55 6.06 -2.27
C ILE A 55 2.92 7.29 -1.45
N LEU A 56 1.92 7.84 -0.76
CA LEU A 56 2.05 8.99 0.14
C LEU A 56 1.82 8.58 1.58
N ARG A 57 2.34 9.37 2.51
CA ARG A 57 2.17 9.19 3.96
C ARG A 57 1.58 10.42 4.61
N CYS A 58 0.64 10.24 5.54
CA CYS A 58 0.22 11.22 6.53
C CYS A 58 0.56 10.74 7.95
N LEU A 59 0.87 11.66 8.82
CA LEU A 59 1.09 11.41 10.25
C LEU A 59 -0.10 11.90 11.07
N LYS A 60 -0.42 11.17 12.13
CA LYS A 60 -1.45 11.60 13.09
C LYS A 60 -0.88 12.68 13.96
N MET A 61 -1.51 13.86 13.95
CA MET A 61 -1.09 15.02 14.72
C MET A 61 -1.65 14.96 16.16
N PRO A 62 -1.01 15.64 17.13
CA PRO A 62 -1.49 15.65 18.52
C PRO A 62 -2.93 16.16 18.70
N ASN A 63 -3.43 16.99 17.78
CA ASN A 63 -4.81 17.48 17.76
C ASN A 63 -5.82 16.44 17.22
N GLY A 64 -5.34 15.26 16.80
CA GLY A 64 -6.16 14.19 16.25
C GLY A 64 -6.43 14.31 14.74
N GLU A 65 -5.91 15.33 14.07
CA GLU A 65 -5.99 15.49 12.61
C GLU A 65 -4.85 14.76 11.92
N TRP A 66 -4.95 14.59 10.59
CA TRP A 66 -3.87 14.07 9.77
C TRP A 66 -3.01 15.22 9.24
N SER A 67 -1.72 15.01 9.15
CA SER A 67 -0.82 15.96 8.49
C SER A 67 -1.10 16.01 7.00
N LYS A 68 -0.56 17.04 6.33
CA LYS A 68 -0.47 17.05 4.87
C LYS A 68 0.22 15.77 4.38
N ALA A 69 -0.30 15.19 3.30
CA ALA A 69 0.31 14.04 2.67
C ALA A 69 1.66 14.40 2.03
N LEU A 70 2.66 13.56 2.29
CA LEU A 70 4.00 13.69 1.72
C LEU A 70 4.37 12.39 1.01
N SER A 71 5.11 12.51 -0.10
CA SER A 71 5.71 11.36 -0.75
C SER A 71 6.66 10.64 0.21
N ILE A 72 6.68 9.30 0.16
CA ILE A 72 7.61 8.49 0.94
C ILE A 72 9.00 8.35 0.28
N GLY A 73 9.23 9.09 -0.80
CA GLY A 73 10.53 9.27 -1.42
C GLY A 73 10.83 8.33 -2.59
N PRO A 74 11.97 8.61 -3.26
CA PRO A 74 12.34 7.93 -4.52
C PRO A 74 12.87 6.51 -4.31
N ALA A 75 13.09 6.05 -3.08
CA ALA A 75 13.39 4.67 -2.82
C ALA A 75 12.20 3.76 -3.17
N ILE A 76 10.98 4.24 -2.93
CA ILE A 76 9.74 3.50 -3.17
C ILE A 76 9.06 3.99 -4.45
N ASN A 77 8.80 5.30 -4.56
CA ASN A 77 8.09 5.89 -5.69
C ASN A 77 9.00 6.05 -6.90
N THR A 78 8.52 5.61 -8.05
CA THR A 78 9.27 5.60 -9.33
C THR A 78 8.58 6.50 -10.37
N PRO A 79 9.17 6.73 -11.55
CA PRO A 79 8.47 7.37 -12.66
C PRO A 79 7.30 6.56 -13.25
N TYR A 80 7.00 5.41 -12.68
CA TYR A 80 5.94 4.48 -13.13
C TYR A 80 4.76 4.50 -12.15
N GLU A 81 4.23 3.33 -11.81
CA GLU A 81 3.03 3.17 -10.99
C GLU A 81 3.34 2.38 -9.73
N GLU A 82 3.02 2.92 -8.57
CA GLU A 82 3.01 2.21 -7.30
C GLU A 82 1.59 2.04 -6.79
N ASP A 83 1.31 0.91 -6.15
CA ASP A 83 -0.05 0.54 -5.72
C ASP A 83 -0.06 -0.39 -4.50
N SER A 84 -1.24 -0.61 -3.93
CA SER A 84 -1.56 -1.64 -2.93
C SER A 84 -0.60 -1.69 -1.73
N PRO A 85 -0.30 -0.56 -1.06
CA PRO A 85 0.59 -0.57 0.09
C PRO A 85 -0.01 -1.34 1.26
N PHE A 86 0.80 -2.14 1.94
CA PHE A 86 0.50 -2.79 3.21
C PHE A 86 1.67 -2.62 4.18
N LEU A 87 1.43 -1.94 5.29
CA LEU A 87 2.41 -1.76 6.36
C LEU A 87 2.31 -2.92 7.34
N SER A 88 3.44 -3.57 7.66
CA SER A 88 3.49 -4.61 8.68
C SER A 88 3.04 -4.07 10.05
N PRO A 89 2.48 -4.92 10.93
CA PRO A 89 1.99 -4.47 12.24
C PRO A 89 3.05 -3.80 13.14
N ASP A 90 4.32 -4.16 12.98
CA ASP A 90 5.44 -3.52 13.68
C ASP A 90 5.90 -2.21 13.04
N GLY A 91 5.32 -1.83 11.89
CA GLY A 91 5.68 -0.63 11.15
C GLY A 91 7.04 -0.69 10.43
N GLY A 92 7.73 -1.82 10.50
CA GLY A 92 9.10 -1.96 10.00
C GLY A 92 9.21 -2.41 8.54
N THR A 93 8.12 -2.93 7.95
CA THR A 93 8.12 -3.42 6.57
C THR A 93 6.93 -2.89 5.80
N LEU A 94 7.19 -2.31 4.63
CA LEU A 94 6.15 -1.91 3.68
C LEU A 94 6.17 -2.89 2.50
N TYR A 95 5.06 -3.57 2.28
CA TYR A 95 4.78 -4.33 1.06
C TYR A 95 3.98 -3.44 0.11
N PHE A 96 4.26 -3.52 -1.18
CA PHE A 96 3.57 -2.73 -2.19
C PHE A 96 3.71 -3.38 -3.57
N ALA A 97 2.89 -2.97 -4.51
CA ALA A 97 3.01 -3.36 -5.91
C ALA A 97 3.60 -2.21 -6.73
N SER A 98 4.44 -2.53 -7.72
CA SER A 98 5.00 -1.53 -8.63
C SER A 98 5.20 -2.09 -10.03
N THR A 99 5.04 -1.24 -11.05
CA THR A 99 5.46 -1.51 -12.43
C THR A 99 6.86 -0.96 -12.73
N GLY A 100 7.45 -0.29 -11.74
CA GLY A 100 8.82 0.21 -11.75
C GLY A 100 9.82 -0.79 -11.16
N HIS A 101 10.94 -0.30 -10.68
CA HIS A 101 12.03 -1.08 -10.12
C HIS A 101 12.50 -2.19 -11.11
N ASN A 102 12.70 -3.41 -10.62
CA ASN A 102 13.04 -4.58 -11.43
C ASN A 102 11.83 -5.52 -11.60
N SER A 103 10.68 -4.94 -11.98
CA SER A 103 9.47 -5.71 -12.30
C SER A 103 9.73 -6.70 -13.43
N MET A 104 9.09 -7.88 -13.36
CA MET A 104 9.21 -8.93 -14.38
C MET A 104 8.00 -8.98 -15.32
N GLY A 105 6.97 -8.20 -15.04
CA GLY A 105 5.73 -8.19 -15.83
C GLY A 105 4.96 -6.89 -15.70
N GLY A 106 3.70 -6.99 -15.30
CA GLY A 106 2.86 -5.88 -14.91
C GLY A 106 3.24 -5.31 -13.55
N PHE A 107 2.28 -5.21 -12.64
CA PHE A 107 2.56 -4.95 -11.23
C PHE A 107 3.20 -6.17 -10.58
N ASP A 108 4.36 -6.00 -10.00
CA ASP A 108 5.01 -6.98 -9.14
C ASP A 108 4.95 -6.54 -7.68
N ILE A 109 4.92 -7.50 -6.76
CA ILE A 109 4.97 -7.27 -5.33
C ILE A 109 6.41 -7.14 -4.87
N PHE A 110 6.67 -6.06 -4.14
CA PHE A 110 7.95 -5.72 -3.51
C PHE A 110 7.77 -5.56 -2.01
N TYR A 111 8.87 -5.63 -1.29
CA TYR A 111 8.93 -5.12 0.08
C TYR A 111 10.14 -4.22 0.28
N SER A 112 10.02 -3.31 1.24
CA SER A 112 11.09 -2.44 1.73
C SER A 112 11.04 -2.39 3.25
N THR A 113 12.19 -2.24 3.88
CA THR A 113 12.31 -2.13 5.34
C THR A 113 12.65 -0.70 5.75
N LEU A 114 12.07 -0.26 6.86
CA LEU A 114 12.33 1.05 7.43
C LEU A 114 13.64 1.02 8.23
N GLY A 115 14.59 1.87 7.85
CA GLY A 115 15.86 2.02 8.55
C GLY A 115 15.75 2.82 9.86
N GLU A 116 16.76 2.77 10.71
CA GLU A 116 16.85 3.57 11.93
C GLU A 116 16.92 5.08 11.65
N ASP A 117 17.34 5.45 10.45
CA ASP A 117 17.34 6.83 9.93
C ASP A 117 15.96 7.33 9.49
N GLY A 118 14.95 6.45 9.50
CA GLY A 118 13.58 6.74 9.07
C GLY A 118 13.38 6.69 7.55
N GLU A 119 14.36 6.20 6.80
CA GLU A 119 14.31 6.05 5.35
C GLU A 119 13.98 4.58 4.97
N TRP A 120 13.27 4.43 3.85
CA TRP A 120 12.97 3.11 3.29
C TRP A 120 14.18 2.56 2.53
N SER A 121 14.50 1.29 2.74
CA SER A 121 15.54 0.59 1.98
C SER A 121 15.17 0.48 0.50
N SER A 122 16.16 0.16 -0.36
CA SER A 122 15.86 -0.23 -1.74
C SER A 122 14.91 -1.43 -1.75
N PRO A 123 13.83 -1.39 -2.54
CA PRO A 123 12.84 -2.47 -2.58
C PRO A 123 13.42 -3.78 -3.11
N VAL A 124 12.92 -4.87 -2.56
CA VAL A 124 13.25 -6.23 -2.98
C VAL A 124 12.04 -6.83 -3.67
N ASN A 125 12.20 -7.25 -4.94
CA ASN A 125 11.19 -8.01 -5.68
C ASN A 125 11.00 -9.38 -5.01
N MET A 126 9.75 -9.76 -4.70
CA MET A 126 9.46 -11.02 -4.03
C MET A 126 9.57 -12.25 -4.95
N GLY A 127 9.70 -12.02 -6.26
CA GLY A 127 10.05 -13.05 -7.24
C GLY A 127 8.98 -14.12 -7.47
N TYR A 128 9.30 -15.03 -8.39
CA TYR A 128 8.45 -16.18 -8.68
C TYR A 128 8.47 -17.19 -7.50
N PRO A 129 7.35 -17.86 -7.15
CA PRO A 129 6.07 -17.92 -7.89
C PRO A 129 5.03 -16.87 -7.46
N LEU A 130 5.38 -15.93 -6.59
CA LEU A 130 4.47 -14.86 -6.16
C LEU A 130 4.23 -13.89 -7.32
N ASN A 131 5.31 -13.32 -7.84
CA ASN A 131 5.28 -12.44 -9.01
C ASN A 131 5.33 -13.23 -10.32
N THR A 132 4.54 -12.78 -11.29
CA THR A 132 4.37 -13.40 -12.61
C THR A 132 4.57 -12.37 -13.72
N VAL A 133 4.25 -12.73 -14.97
CA VAL A 133 4.27 -11.79 -16.11
C VAL A 133 3.02 -10.90 -16.17
N ASP A 134 1.99 -11.22 -15.42
CA ASP A 134 0.76 -10.42 -15.28
C ASP A 134 0.87 -9.47 -14.07
N ASP A 135 -0.25 -8.89 -13.63
CA ASP A 135 -0.30 -8.05 -12.44
C ASP A 135 -0.45 -8.88 -11.18
N ASP A 136 0.44 -8.71 -10.25
CA ASP A 136 0.42 -9.27 -8.90
C ASP A 136 0.33 -8.12 -7.88
N VAL A 137 -0.73 -8.09 -7.07
CA VAL A 137 -1.07 -6.95 -6.20
C VAL A 137 -1.67 -7.41 -4.86
N PHE A 138 -1.85 -6.49 -3.92
CA PHE A 138 -2.53 -6.69 -2.64
C PHE A 138 -1.91 -7.78 -1.74
N PHE A 139 -0.61 -7.76 -1.57
CA PHE A 139 0.05 -8.71 -0.68
C PHE A 139 -0.21 -8.35 0.79
N VAL A 140 -0.89 -9.25 1.50
CA VAL A 140 -1.27 -9.08 2.91
C VAL A 140 -0.84 -10.30 3.71
N PRO A 141 0.29 -10.25 4.42
CA PRO A 141 0.70 -11.35 5.31
C PRO A 141 -0.25 -11.49 6.50
N THR A 142 -0.43 -12.71 6.96
CA THR A 142 -1.17 -13.01 8.19
C THR A 142 -0.37 -12.55 9.42
N ALA A 143 -1.07 -12.28 10.53
CA ALA A 143 -0.44 -11.79 11.76
C ALA A 143 0.60 -12.76 12.36
N ASP A 144 0.49 -14.05 12.07
CA ASP A 144 1.45 -15.08 12.51
C ASP A 144 2.66 -15.23 11.57
N GLY A 145 2.68 -14.48 10.46
CA GLY A 145 3.75 -14.48 9.47
C GLY A 145 3.91 -15.78 8.68
N ARG A 146 2.93 -16.71 8.75
CA ARG A 146 3.04 -18.02 8.09
C ARG A 146 2.46 -18.06 6.70
N ARG A 147 1.56 -17.14 6.39
CA ARG A 147 0.84 -17.08 5.11
C ARG A 147 0.71 -15.63 4.67
N ALA A 148 0.45 -15.48 3.38
CA ALA A 148 -0.02 -14.21 2.84
C ALA A 148 -1.12 -14.46 1.81
N TYR A 149 -2.01 -13.46 1.69
CA TYR A 149 -2.99 -13.38 0.62
C TYR A 149 -2.55 -12.34 -0.40
N TYR A 150 -2.77 -12.62 -1.68
CA TYR A 150 -2.48 -11.68 -2.75
C TYR A 150 -3.43 -11.88 -3.92
N SER A 151 -3.50 -10.93 -4.82
CA SER A 151 -4.32 -11.01 -6.02
C SER A 151 -3.43 -11.13 -7.25
N SER A 152 -3.71 -12.12 -8.08
CA SER A 152 -2.93 -12.42 -9.30
C SER A 152 -3.85 -12.99 -10.37
N ARG A 153 -3.38 -12.92 -11.63
CA ARG A 153 -3.98 -13.65 -12.73
C ARG A 153 -3.12 -14.86 -13.07
N LYS A 154 -3.73 -16.06 -12.96
CA LYS A 154 -3.08 -17.33 -13.33
C LYS A 154 -3.94 -18.12 -14.31
N GLU A 155 -3.29 -18.97 -15.12
CA GLU A 155 -3.97 -19.78 -16.14
C GLU A 155 -5.06 -20.68 -15.55
N GLU A 156 -4.85 -21.21 -14.34
CA GLU A 156 -5.81 -22.06 -13.61
C GLU A 156 -6.88 -21.26 -12.85
N GLY A 157 -6.86 -19.93 -12.95
CA GLY A 157 -7.81 -19.02 -12.28
C GLY A 157 -9.21 -19.06 -12.89
N HIS A 158 -10.17 -18.46 -12.19
CA HIS A 158 -11.57 -18.40 -12.59
C HIS A 158 -12.00 -17.05 -13.17
N GLY A 159 -11.13 -16.03 -13.11
CA GLY A 159 -11.46 -14.67 -13.55
C GLY A 159 -10.25 -13.93 -14.16
N LEU A 160 -10.35 -12.61 -14.15
CA LEU A 160 -9.22 -11.75 -14.56
C LEU A 160 -8.13 -11.74 -13.48
N LYS A 161 -8.53 -11.57 -12.21
CA LYS A 161 -7.67 -11.69 -11.03
C LYS A 161 -8.42 -12.45 -9.96
N ASP A 162 -7.76 -13.41 -9.34
CA ASP A 162 -8.26 -14.20 -8.21
C ASP A 162 -7.43 -13.94 -6.96
N ILE A 163 -7.94 -14.34 -5.80
CA ILE A 163 -7.21 -14.26 -4.54
C ILE A 163 -6.52 -15.59 -4.28
N TYR A 164 -5.23 -15.53 -4.06
CA TYR A 164 -4.38 -16.68 -3.75
C TYR A 164 -3.85 -16.59 -2.32
N VAL A 165 -3.48 -17.74 -1.78
CA VAL A 165 -2.74 -17.86 -0.52
C VAL A 165 -1.38 -18.48 -0.80
N ILE A 166 -0.35 -17.97 -0.15
CA ILE A 166 1.00 -18.53 -0.17
C ILE A 166 1.47 -18.79 1.26
N GLU A 167 2.22 -19.86 1.46
CA GLU A 167 2.94 -20.13 2.71
C GLU A 167 4.31 -19.44 2.68
N LEU A 168 4.66 -18.76 3.78
CA LEU A 168 5.90 -17.97 3.93
C LEU A 168 6.95 -18.73 4.71
#